data_af96a2af93e2cbbd28ee4fd63faf8bc0
#
_entry.id   af96a2af93e2cbbd28ee4fd63faf8bc0
#
_cell.length_a   1.000
_cell.length_b   1.000
_cell.length_c   1.000
_cell.angle_alpha   90.00
_cell.angle_beta   90.00
_cell.angle_gamma   90.00
#
_symmetry.space_group_name_H-M   'P 1'
#
loop_
_entity.id
_entity.type
_entity.pdbx_description
1 polymer ?
#
loop_
_entity_poly.entity_id
_entity_poly.type
_entity_poly.pdbx_seq_one_letter_code
_entity_poly.pdbx_strand_id
1 'polypeptide(L)'
;MRACKLLMLLIGLDFATILVRVCEIGGQYMSFQITFNNETKTYENPVTVLDVVGKDKSIICAYVNKRVRELTYTVDKDSEIIPLTLKDRDAKPLYEASLRFLVAMAMHNIYPDLKIRFSYNVSRSIFMQILNPHVCSNGMMVRDLQEEMKRLVEADLPLVRHIVSKEEAAKIFQKDGYEDKKEILAYRPEKTAHIYDCNGYRNYMYNRMVPSTGYIAKWRVRYYHPGIIIQYPRPEANGEIPPFEDAPTFGKTLKRAHQWAKATGCDTIVGINKRIEKDGDIDFITLCEQKHNRQLCELGQMIEDGREDIRLICIAGPSSSGKTTFANRLRIELLSRGIEPIRISMDDYYLTKDEVPVDEDGKPDLEAVDALDIELFNNNMADLIAGLEVQLPKFDFKLGKRVPGRVLQVPIDQPIIIEGIHALNERMTSSIPSHQKFKIFIAPQAQVNIDDHNPLSLTDLRLLRRIVRDYQFRGASALDTIGMWPSVRKGEFKWIYGTQEGANYVFNSFSTVELSVMKKHAMPLLEAIDMDNEYFPIAERLIRMLKFFDDIPDTWIPCNSIIREFIGGSCYEDA
;
A
#
# COMPACT_ATOMS: atom_id res chain seq x y z
N MET A 1 0.50 -11.38 -46.35
CA MET A 1 0.02 -10.40 -45.34
C MET A 1 -0.75 -9.19 -45.92
N ARG A 2 -0.34 -8.55 -47.02
CA ARG A 2 -1.10 -7.42 -47.62
C ARG A 2 -2.42 -7.85 -48.30
N ALA A 3 -2.51 -9.02 -48.90
CA ALA A 3 -3.74 -9.54 -49.52
C ALA A 3 -4.83 -9.93 -48.49
N CYS A 4 -4.45 -10.41 -47.32
CA CYS A 4 -5.40 -10.68 -46.22
C CYS A 4 -6.03 -9.41 -45.62
N LYS A 5 -5.26 -8.31 -45.53
CA LYS A 5 -5.79 -7.03 -45.03
C LYS A 5 -6.85 -6.40 -45.97
N LEU A 6 -6.74 -6.62 -47.26
CA LEU A 6 -7.71 -6.10 -48.26
C LEU A 6 -9.02 -6.91 -48.24
N LEU A 7 -8.94 -8.21 -47.96
CA LEU A 7 -10.13 -9.07 -47.84
C LEU A 7 -10.93 -8.78 -46.56
N MET A 8 -10.23 -8.34 -45.50
CA MET A 8 -10.85 -7.98 -44.20
C MET A 8 -11.70 -6.71 -44.24
N LEU A 9 -11.36 -5.75 -45.14
CA LEU A 9 -12.11 -4.51 -45.33
C LEU A 9 -13.42 -4.69 -46.09
N LEU A 10 -13.59 -5.81 -46.83
CA LEU A 10 -14.75 -6.09 -47.67
C LEU A 10 -15.88 -6.86 -46.96
N ILE A 11 -15.64 -7.46 -45.80
CA ILE A 11 -16.59 -8.37 -45.14
C ILE A 11 -17.15 -7.83 -43.83
N GLY A 12 -16.67 -6.71 -43.30
CA GLY A 12 -17.22 -6.03 -42.12
C GLY A 12 -17.22 -6.85 -40.79
N LEU A 13 -16.40 -7.92 -40.71
CA LEU A 13 -16.30 -8.77 -39.54
C LEU A 13 -15.03 -8.44 -38.73
N ASP A 14 -15.19 -8.35 -37.43
CA ASP A 14 -14.13 -8.11 -36.49
C ASP A 14 -13.16 -9.31 -36.36
N PHE A 15 -11.91 -9.01 -36.06
CA PHE A 15 -10.81 -9.99 -36.00
C PHE A 15 -11.06 -11.14 -34.98
N ALA A 16 -11.77 -10.87 -33.89
CA ALA A 16 -12.14 -11.88 -32.90
C ALA A 16 -13.20 -12.85 -33.46
N THR A 17 -14.17 -12.34 -34.21
CA THR A 17 -15.22 -13.15 -34.85
C THR A 17 -14.65 -13.99 -36.00
N ILE A 18 -13.62 -13.50 -36.72
CA ILE A 18 -12.92 -14.26 -37.75
C ILE A 18 -12.02 -15.34 -37.13
N LEU A 19 -11.31 -15.05 -36.03
CA LEU A 19 -10.54 -16.07 -35.35
C LEU A 19 -11.42 -17.21 -34.81
N VAL A 20 -12.56 -16.89 -34.22
CA VAL A 20 -13.54 -17.91 -33.75
C VAL A 20 -14.07 -18.72 -34.95
N ARG A 21 -14.43 -18.08 -36.10
CA ARG A 21 -14.90 -18.83 -37.29
C ARG A 21 -13.81 -19.57 -38.06
N VAL A 22 -12.57 -19.08 -38.06
CA VAL A 22 -11.43 -19.83 -38.64
C VAL A 22 -11.07 -21.03 -37.77
N CYS A 23 -11.26 -20.95 -36.47
CA CYS A 23 -11.18 -22.12 -35.54
C CYS A 23 -12.34 -23.11 -35.78
N GLU A 24 -13.54 -22.65 -36.18
CA GLU A 24 -14.68 -23.54 -36.49
C GLU A 24 -14.56 -24.26 -37.85
N ILE A 25 -13.70 -23.81 -38.76
CA ILE A 25 -13.61 -24.35 -40.14
C ILE A 25 -12.49 -25.37 -40.35
N GLY A 26 -11.62 -25.63 -39.35
CA GLY A 26 -10.52 -26.59 -39.54
C GLY A 26 -9.59 -26.85 -38.36
N GLY A 27 -9.98 -26.57 -37.14
CA GLY A 27 -9.14 -26.79 -35.99
C GLY A 27 -9.54 -28.02 -35.19
N GLN A 28 -8.84 -29.13 -35.35
CA GLN A 28 -8.56 -29.96 -34.19
C GLN A 28 -7.93 -29.03 -33.14
N TYR A 29 -8.64 -28.71 -32.06
CA TYR A 29 -8.01 -28.13 -30.88
C TYR A 29 -6.88 -29.10 -30.49
N MET A 30 -5.63 -28.65 -30.51
CA MET A 30 -4.57 -29.46 -29.95
C MET A 30 -4.91 -29.63 -28.49
N SER A 31 -5.05 -30.88 -28.06
CA SER A 31 -5.26 -31.21 -26.66
C SER A 31 -4.13 -30.58 -25.81
N PHE A 32 -4.47 -30.01 -24.69
CA PHE A 32 -3.54 -29.42 -23.76
C PHE A 32 -3.65 -30.09 -22.40
N GLN A 33 -2.60 -29.95 -21.60
CA GLN A 33 -2.47 -30.60 -20.30
C GLN A 33 -2.59 -29.57 -19.17
N ILE A 34 -3.39 -29.90 -18.15
CA ILE A 34 -3.48 -29.12 -16.92
C ILE A 34 -3.01 -29.98 -15.76
N THR A 35 -2.02 -29.48 -15.03
CA THR A 35 -1.54 -30.08 -13.79
C THR A 35 -2.18 -29.37 -12.60
N PHE A 36 -2.91 -30.11 -11.78
CA PHE A 36 -3.54 -29.64 -10.56
C PHE A 36 -3.39 -30.70 -9.46
N ASN A 37 -2.93 -30.33 -8.25
CA ASN A 37 -2.68 -31.23 -7.13
C ASN A 37 -1.78 -32.45 -7.49
N ASN A 38 -0.73 -32.23 -8.30
CA ASN A 38 0.18 -33.25 -8.82
C ASN A 38 -0.46 -34.27 -9.78
N GLU A 39 -1.69 -34.06 -10.20
CA GLU A 39 -2.36 -34.84 -11.23
C GLU A 39 -2.41 -34.05 -12.55
N THR A 40 -2.01 -34.68 -13.65
CA THR A 40 -2.09 -34.08 -14.99
C THR A 40 -3.26 -34.69 -15.76
N LYS A 41 -4.16 -33.83 -16.25
CA LYS A 41 -5.31 -34.23 -17.09
C LYS A 41 -5.23 -33.56 -18.45
N THR A 42 -5.64 -34.27 -19.48
CA THR A 42 -5.71 -33.77 -20.87
C THR A 42 -7.10 -33.23 -21.15
N TYR A 43 -7.18 -32.05 -21.75
CA TYR A 43 -8.42 -31.38 -22.15
C TYR A 43 -8.40 -31.12 -23.66
N GLU A 44 -9.55 -31.33 -24.32
CA GLU A 44 -9.74 -31.08 -25.75
C GLU A 44 -10.38 -29.70 -26.02
N ASN A 45 -10.99 -29.09 -25.01
CA ASN A 45 -11.65 -27.79 -25.08
C ASN A 45 -11.19 -26.88 -23.94
N PRO A 46 -11.17 -25.56 -24.15
CA PRO A 46 -10.89 -24.59 -23.07
C PRO A 46 -11.80 -24.80 -21.87
N VAL A 47 -11.22 -24.76 -20.67
CA VAL A 47 -11.94 -24.96 -19.39
C VAL A 47 -11.64 -23.79 -18.46
N THR A 48 -12.57 -23.48 -17.54
CA THR A 48 -12.29 -22.48 -16.52
C THR A 48 -11.44 -23.06 -15.39
N VAL A 49 -10.71 -22.20 -14.69
CA VAL A 49 -10.00 -22.62 -13.46
C VAL A 49 -10.99 -23.25 -12.48
N LEU A 50 -12.21 -22.72 -12.38
CA LEU A 50 -13.28 -23.24 -11.53
C LEU A 50 -13.66 -24.68 -11.87
N ASP A 51 -13.72 -25.03 -13.17
CA ASP A 51 -14.02 -26.40 -13.61
C ASP A 51 -12.92 -27.38 -13.17
N VAL A 52 -11.68 -26.90 -13.06
CA VAL A 52 -10.53 -27.73 -12.66
C VAL A 52 -10.46 -27.88 -11.13
N VAL A 53 -10.58 -26.77 -10.38
CA VAL A 53 -10.44 -26.79 -8.91
C VAL A 53 -11.71 -27.22 -8.19
N GLY A 54 -12.86 -27.24 -8.90
CA GLY A 54 -14.16 -27.60 -8.34
C GLY A 54 -14.83 -26.46 -7.56
N LYS A 55 -15.94 -26.81 -6.89
CA LYS A 55 -16.82 -25.84 -6.18
C LYS A 55 -16.41 -25.59 -4.73
N ASP A 56 -15.16 -25.82 -4.37
CA ASP A 56 -14.67 -25.52 -3.03
C ASP A 56 -14.54 -24.00 -2.84
N LYS A 57 -15.46 -23.43 -2.06
CA LYS A 57 -15.48 -21.98 -1.78
C LYS A 57 -14.33 -21.49 -0.87
N SER A 58 -13.50 -22.38 -0.37
CA SER A 58 -12.28 -22.00 0.33
C SER A 58 -11.17 -21.52 -0.64
N ILE A 59 -11.23 -21.95 -1.91
CA ILE A 59 -10.32 -21.53 -2.97
C ILE A 59 -10.82 -20.21 -3.55
N ILE A 60 -10.09 -19.16 -3.35
CA ILE A 60 -10.48 -17.78 -3.72
C ILE A 60 -10.03 -17.42 -5.15
N CYS A 61 -8.84 -17.87 -5.53
CA CYS A 61 -8.24 -17.70 -6.85
C CYS A 61 -7.17 -18.79 -7.04
N ALA A 62 -6.45 -18.75 -8.15
CA ALA A 62 -5.34 -19.67 -8.36
C ALA A 62 -4.17 -19.00 -9.10
N TYR A 63 -2.96 -19.53 -8.92
CA TYR A 63 -1.92 -19.33 -9.90
C TYR A 63 -2.21 -20.22 -11.13
N VAL A 64 -2.15 -19.63 -12.29
CA VAL A 64 -2.08 -20.32 -13.58
C VAL A 64 -0.75 -19.93 -14.23
N ASN A 65 0.18 -20.87 -14.32
CA ASN A 65 1.54 -20.61 -14.79
C ASN A 65 2.18 -19.41 -14.04
N LYS A 66 2.23 -19.48 -12.70
CA LYS A 66 2.76 -18.45 -11.79
C LYS A 66 2.01 -17.11 -11.80
N ARG A 67 0.86 -16.98 -12.48
CA ARG A 67 0.06 -15.75 -12.52
C ARG A 67 -1.23 -15.91 -11.74
N VAL A 68 -1.54 -14.99 -10.84
CA VAL A 68 -2.83 -14.95 -10.15
C VAL A 68 -3.97 -14.75 -11.15
N ARG A 69 -4.92 -15.68 -11.16
CA ARG A 69 -6.11 -15.65 -12.00
C ARG A 69 -7.37 -15.82 -11.15
N GLU A 70 -8.43 -15.13 -11.55
CA GLU A 70 -9.78 -15.41 -11.04
C GLU A 70 -10.24 -16.81 -11.45
N LEU A 71 -11.10 -17.44 -10.68
CA LEU A 71 -11.55 -18.80 -10.97
C LEU A 71 -12.36 -18.92 -12.27
N THR A 72 -12.92 -17.80 -12.75
CA THR A 72 -13.62 -17.72 -14.06
C THR A 72 -12.67 -17.57 -15.25
N TYR A 73 -11.35 -17.52 -15.01
CA TYR A 73 -10.36 -17.44 -16.09
C TYR A 73 -10.35 -18.74 -16.91
N THR A 74 -10.41 -18.61 -18.24
CA THR A 74 -10.36 -19.73 -19.17
C THR A 74 -8.93 -20.13 -19.48
N VAL A 75 -8.62 -21.40 -19.34
CA VAL A 75 -7.34 -22.04 -19.66
C VAL A 75 -7.50 -22.79 -20.99
N ASP A 76 -6.62 -22.49 -21.93
CA ASP A 76 -6.66 -23.00 -23.33
C ASP A 76 -5.31 -23.55 -23.82
N LYS A 77 -4.35 -23.75 -22.89
CA LYS A 77 -3.00 -24.24 -23.15
C LYS A 77 -2.43 -24.97 -21.94
N ASP A 78 -1.32 -25.67 -22.13
CA ASP A 78 -0.58 -26.35 -21.05
C ASP A 78 -0.37 -25.42 -19.86
N SER A 79 -0.86 -25.86 -18.71
CA SER A 79 -0.87 -25.01 -17.51
C SER A 79 -0.73 -25.79 -16.22
N GLU A 80 -0.02 -25.21 -15.28
CA GLU A 80 -0.01 -25.60 -13.89
C GLU A 80 -0.98 -24.71 -13.10
N ILE A 81 -1.86 -25.31 -12.31
CA ILE A 81 -2.83 -24.59 -11.48
C ILE A 81 -2.54 -24.88 -10.01
N ILE A 82 -2.27 -23.81 -9.24
CA ILE A 82 -2.05 -23.89 -7.79
C ILE A 82 -3.16 -23.07 -7.11
N PRO A 83 -4.03 -23.70 -6.29
CA PRO A 83 -5.15 -23.03 -5.65
C PRO A 83 -4.65 -22.09 -4.53
N LEU A 84 -5.30 -20.95 -4.38
CA LEU A 84 -5.02 -19.95 -3.35
C LEU A 84 -6.25 -19.74 -2.47
N THR A 85 -6.02 -19.74 -1.16
CA THR A 85 -7.03 -19.57 -0.12
C THR A 85 -6.87 -18.24 0.61
N LEU A 86 -7.70 -17.97 1.61
CA LEU A 86 -7.57 -16.76 2.45
C LEU A 86 -6.28 -16.73 3.30
N LYS A 87 -5.53 -17.83 3.37
CA LYS A 87 -4.22 -17.88 4.03
C LYS A 87 -3.11 -17.31 3.14
N ASP A 88 -3.37 -17.25 1.83
CA ASP A 88 -2.38 -16.82 0.85
C ASP A 88 -2.46 -15.31 0.62
N ARG A 89 -1.30 -14.64 0.59
CA ARG A 89 -1.21 -13.17 0.45
C ARG A 89 -1.82 -12.67 -0.85
N ASP A 90 -1.66 -13.42 -1.93
CA ASP A 90 -2.09 -13.00 -3.26
C ASP A 90 -3.59 -13.19 -3.50
N ALA A 91 -4.28 -13.97 -2.66
CA ALA A 91 -5.73 -14.05 -2.64
C ALA A 91 -6.39 -12.84 -1.96
N LYS A 92 -5.68 -12.18 -1.02
CA LYS A 92 -6.22 -11.06 -0.25
C LYS A 92 -6.74 -9.90 -1.10
N PRO A 93 -6.00 -9.34 -2.09
CA PRO A 93 -6.49 -8.20 -2.89
C PRO A 93 -7.77 -8.54 -3.67
N LEU A 94 -7.91 -9.79 -4.09
CA LEU A 94 -9.07 -10.27 -4.83
C LEU A 94 -10.28 -10.41 -3.90
N TYR A 95 -10.11 -11.00 -2.74
CA TYR A 95 -11.17 -11.09 -1.73
C TYR A 95 -11.61 -9.71 -1.23
N GLU A 96 -10.67 -8.81 -0.97
CA GLU A 96 -10.94 -7.44 -0.53
C GLU A 96 -11.74 -6.65 -1.58
N ALA A 97 -11.41 -6.78 -2.87
CA ALA A 97 -12.15 -6.16 -3.95
C ALA A 97 -13.59 -6.71 -4.04
N SER A 98 -13.73 -8.03 -3.94
CA SER A 98 -15.03 -8.70 -3.95
C SER A 98 -15.91 -8.27 -2.77
N LEU A 99 -15.30 -8.12 -1.58
CA LEU A 99 -16.01 -7.65 -0.40
C LEU A 99 -16.45 -6.18 -0.55
N ARG A 100 -15.59 -5.31 -1.10
CA ARG A 100 -16.00 -3.91 -1.40
C ARG A 100 -17.14 -3.85 -2.40
N PHE A 101 -17.12 -4.71 -3.43
CA PHE A 101 -18.22 -4.83 -4.38
C PHE A 101 -19.52 -5.26 -3.68
N LEU A 102 -19.47 -6.29 -2.84
CA LEU A 102 -20.62 -6.78 -2.08
C LEU A 102 -21.20 -5.70 -1.17
N VAL A 103 -20.34 -4.97 -0.43
CA VAL A 103 -20.77 -3.86 0.44
C VAL A 103 -21.41 -2.73 -0.37
N ALA A 104 -20.80 -2.35 -1.51
CA ALA A 104 -21.34 -1.31 -2.38
C ALA A 104 -22.69 -1.70 -2.98
N MET A 105 -22.84 -2.97 -3.42
CA MET A 105 -24.10 -3.53 -3.90
C MET A 105 -25.17 -3.54 -2.79
N ALA A 106 -24.82 -4.00 -1.59
CA ALA A 106 -25.75 -4.03 -0.46
C ALA A 106 -26.22 -2.61 -0.08
N MET A 107 -25.29 -1.64 0.00
CA MET A 107 -25.63 -0.24 0.27
C MET A 107 -26.53 0.35 -0.83
N HIS A 108 -26.25 0.03 -2.10
CA HIS A 108 -27.11 0.48 -3.21
C HIS A 108 -28.53 -0.10 -3.13
N ASN A 109 -28.66 -1.37 -2.72
CA ASN A 109 -29.97 -2.03 -2.61
C ASN A 109 -30.84 -1.43 -1.51
N ILE A 110 -30.25 -1.10 -0.35
CA ILE A 110 -30.98 -0.60 0.83
C ILE A 110 -31.06 0.92 0.89
N TYR A 111 -30.07 1.62 0.38
CA TYR A 111 -29.94 3.07 0.40
C TYR A 111 -29.46 3.62 -0.95
N PRO A 112 -30.27 3.55 -2.03
CA PRO A 112 -29.85 3.86 -3.40
C PRO A 112 -29.38 5.31 -3.61
N ASP A 113 -29.84 6.24 -2.77
CA ASP A 113 -29.48 7.65 -2.84
C ASP A 113 -28.18 7.99 -2.09
N LEU A 114 -27.62 7.03 -1.33
CA LEU A 114 -26.40 7.26 -0.59
C LEU A 114 -25.15 6.96 -1.46
N LYS A 115 -24.27 7.94 -1.51
CA LYS A 115 -22.94 7.78 -2.08
C LYS A 115 -21.95 7.35 -0.99
N ILE A 116 -21.26 6.27 -1.22
CA ILE A 116 -20.26 5.73 -0.30
C ILE A 116 -18.87 5.80 -0.90
N ARG A 117 -17.87 5.90 -0.03
CA ARG A 117 -16.47 5.81 -0.40
C ARG A 117 -15.75 4.84 0.53
N PHE A 118 -14.96 3.94 -0.04
CA PHE A 118 -13.97 3.20 0.71
C PHE A 118 -12.70 4.02 0.78
N SER A 119 -12.19 4.26 1.98
CA SER A 119 -11.02 5.09 2.20
C SER A 119 -9.90 4.30 2.91
N TYR A 120 -9.21 4.93 3.83
CA TYR A 120 -8.09 4.34 4.55
C TYR A 120 -8.45 3.08 5.38
N ASN A 121 -7.45 2.30 5.73
CA ASN A 121 -7.60 1.13 6.57
C ASN A 121 -7.42 1.51 8.06
N VAL A 122 -8.40 1.14 8.89
CA VAL A 122 -8.32 1.20 10.35
C VAL A 122 -8.25 -0.22 10.88
N SER A 123 -7.31 -0.53 11.75
CA SER A 123 -7.14 -1.89 12.31
C SER A 123 -7.13 -2.97 11.21
N ARG A 124 -6.41 -2.72 10.12
CA ARG A 124 -6.32 -3.64 8.96
C ARG A 124 -7.65 -3.96 8.29
N SER A 125 -8.66 -3.12 8.47
CA SER A 125 -10.03 -3.27 7.97
C SER A 125 -10.37 -2.21 6.94
N ILE A 126 -11.39 -2.43 6.12
CA ILE A 126 -11.92 -1.43 5.20
C ILE A 126 -12.73 -0.40 5.99
N PHE A 127 -12.48 0.88 5.77
CA PHE A 127 -13.31 1.96 6.31
C PHE A 127 -14.18 2.56 5.21
N MET A 128 -15.50 2.49 5.40
CA MET A 128 -16.50 3.04 4.50
C MET A 128 -17.06 4.33 5.06
N GLN A 129 -17.08 5.37 4.23
CA GLN A 129 -17.65 6.69 4.53
C GLN A 129 -18.90 6.93 3.69
N ILE A 130 -19.84 7.72 4.23
CA ILE A 130 -20.96 8.27 3.49
C ILE A 130 -20.56 9.66 3.01
N LEU A 131 -20.72 9.92 1.72
CA LEU A 131 -20.34 11.20 1.10
C LEU A 131 -21.45 12.24 1.12
N ASN A 132 -22.70 11.83 1.32
CA ASN A 132 -23.85 12.72 1.34
C ASN A 132 -23.73 13.72 2.50
N PRO A 133 -23.85 15.04 2.24
CA PRO A 133 -23.84 16.06 3.29
C PRO A 133 -24.93 15.79 4.35
N HIS A 134 -24.58 16.00 5.61
CA HIS A 134 -25.51 15.88 6.76
C HIS A 134 -26.04 14.45 7.04
N VAL A 135 -25.58 13.43 6.32
CA VAL A 135 -25.90 12.04 6.61
C VAL A 135 -24.74 11.39 7.39
N CYS A 136 -25.06 10.88 8.56
CA CYS A 136 -24.10 10.14 9.39
C CYS A 136 -24.47 8.66 9.44
N SER A 137 -23.45 7.80 9.42
CA SER A 137 -23.65 6.38 9.73
C SER A 137 -24.20 6.20 11.15
N ASN A 138 -24.97 5.14 11.35
CA ASN A 138 -25.55 4.79 12.65
C ASN A 138 -25.68 3.27 12.81
N GLY A 139 -26.08 2.82 14.00
CA GLY A 139 -26.21 1.39 14.31
C GLY A 139 -27.31 0.67 13.52
N MET A 140 -28.33 1.39 13.03
CA MET A 140 -29.36 0.82 12.16
C MET A 140 -28.76 0.47 10.80
N MET A 141 -28.04 1.40 10.18
CA MET A 141 -27.35 1.14 8.89
C MET A 141 -26.39 -0.05 8.97
N VAL A 142 -25.74 -0.24 10.12
CA VAL A 142 -24.85 -1.41 10.30
C VAL A 142 -25.66 -2.71 10.27
N ARG A 143 -26.82 -2.75 10.93
CA ARG A 143 -27.68 -3.94 10.93
C ARG A 143 -28.24 -4.22 9.54
N ASP A 144 -28.83 -3.20 8.91
CA ASP A 144 -29.41 -3.33 7.58
C ASP A 144 -28.37 -3.81 6.56
N LEU A 145 -27.14 -3.25 6.63
CA LEU A 145 -26.02 -3.66 5.80
C LEU A 145 -25.63 -5.14 6.05
N GLN A 146 -25.56 -5.56 7.32
CA GLN A 146 -25.24 -6.95 7.67
C GLN A 146 -26.30 -7.93 7.15
N GLU A 147 -27.58 -7.60 7.30
CA GLU A 147 -28.69 -8.42 6.83
C GLU A 147 -28.69 -8.56 5.31
N GLU A 148 -28.51 -7.48 4.58
CA GLU A 148 -28.46 -7.52 3.13
C GLU A 148 -27.23 -8.23 2.60
N MET A 149 -26.04 -7.99 3.17
CA MET A 149 -24.83 -8.73 2.80
C MET A 149 -25.00 -10.23 3.02
N LYS A 150 -25.61 -10.63 4.14
CA LYS A 150 -25.89 -12.04 4.42
C LYS A 150 -26.84 -12.63 3.37
N ARG A 151 -27.92 -11.93 3.04
CA ARG A 151 -28.89 -12.32 2.00
C ARG A 151 -28.21 -12.51 0.64
N LEU A 152 -27.33 -11.58 0.25
CA LEU A 152 -26.59 -11.65 -1.02
C LEU A 152 -25.60 -12.82 -1.05
N VAL A 153 -24.91 -13.11 0.06
CA VAL A 153 -24.00 -14.26 0.17
C VAL A 153 -24.76 -15.58 0.09
N GLU A 154 -25.90 -15.70 0.78
CA GLU A 154 -26.75 -16.90 0.75
C GLU A 154 -27.37 -17.14 -0.63
N ALA A 155 -27.65 -16.09 -1.37
CA ALA A 155 -28.18 -16.16 -2.73
C ALA A 155 -27.15 -16.63 -3.77
N ASP A 156 -25.86 -16.60 -3.45
CA ASP A 156 -24.74 -17.07 -4.28
C ASP A 156 -24.78 -16.56 -5.74
N LEU A 157 -25.00 -15.25 -5.90
CA LEU A 157 -25.18 -14.61 -7.19
C LEU A 157 -23.87 -14.53 -7.98
N PRO A 158 -23.86 -14.83 -9.30
CA PRO A 158 -22.66 -14.77 -10.12
C PRO A 158 -22.13 -13.33 -10.27
N LEU A 159 -20.81 -13.19 -10.22
CA LEU A 159 -20.09 -11.95 -10.49
C LEU A 159 -19.48 -12.05 -11.90
N VAL A 160 -20.16 -11.46 -12.88
CA VAL A 160 -19.80 -11.59 -14.29
C VAL A 160 -18.93 -10.42 -14.73
N ARG A 161 -17.75 -10.71 -15.27
CA ARG A 161 -16.81 -9.70 -15.77
C ARG A 161 -17.02 -9.46 -17.25
N HIS A 162 -17.34 -8.23 -17.63
CA HIS A 162 -17.46 -7.77 -19.00
C HIS A 162 -16.25 -6.90 -19.37
N ILE A 163 -15.71 -7.08 -20.59
CA ILE A 163 -14.70 -6.19 -21.16
C ILE A 163 -15.39 -5.36 -22.22
N VAL A 164 -15.39 -4.05 -22.05
CA VAL A 164 -16.08 -3.10 -22.92
C VAL A 164 -15.14 -1.99 -23.40
N SER A 165 -15.50 -1.25 -24.44
CA SER A 165 -14.74 -0.06 -24.84
C SER A 165 -14.82 1.05 -23.79
N LYS A 166 -13.89 2.00 -23.80
CA LYS A 166 -13.94 3.18 -22.89
C LYS A 166 -15.22 3.97 -23.07
N GLU A 167 -15.68 4.12 -24.31
CA GLU A 167 -16.89 4.86 -24.67
C GLU A 167 -18.15 4.17 -24.10
N GLU A 168 -18.19 2.84 -24.17
CA GLU A 168 -19.29 2.05 -23.61
C GLU A 168 -19.25 2.09 -22.08
N ALA A 169 -18.07 1.94 -21.47
CA ALA A 169 -17.89 2.07 -20.02
C ALA A 169 -18.36 3.44 -19.53
N ALA A 170 -18.01 4.53 -20.23
CA ALA A 170 -18.45 5.88 -19.88
C ALA A 170 -19.97 6.03 -19.89
N LYS A 171 -20.66 5.46 -20.90
CA LYS A 171 -22.12 5.46 -20.96
C LYS A 171 -22.76 4.67 -19.81
N ILE A 172 -22.19 3.50 -19.47
CA ILE A 172 -22.64 2.67 -18.35
C ILE A 172 -22.49 3.45 -17.04
N PHE A 173 -21.31 3.99 -16.76
CA PHE A 173 -21.06 4.75 -15.53
C PHE A 173 -21.93 6.00 -15.41
N GLN A 174 -22.15 6.71 -16.50
CA GLN A 174 -23.05 7.86 -16.51
C GLN A 174 -24.50 7.45 -16.21
N LYS A 175 -24.98 6.35 -16.79
CA LYS A 175 -26.33 5.82 -16.54
C LYS A 175 -26.50 5.37 -15.08
N ASP A 176 -25.47 4.76 -14.50
CA ASP A 176 -25.48 4.20 -13.15
C ASP A 176 -25.07 5.25 -12.08
N GLY A 177 -24.81 6.52 -12.48
CA GLY A 177 -24.51 7.62 -11.55
C GLY A 177 -23.08 7.68 -11.01
N TYR A 178 -22.13 6.95 -11.62
CA TYR A 178 -20.72 6.90 -11.21
C TYR A 178 -19.87 7.90 -12.02
N GLU A 179 -19.99 9.20 -11.72
CA GLU A 179 -19.18 10.23 -12.38
C GLU A 179 -17.68 10.10 -12.10
N ASP A 180 -17.29 9.71 -10.88
CA ASP A 180 -15.92 9.43 -10.49
C ASP A 180 -15.25 8.37 -11.38
N LYS A 181 -15.97 7.29 -11.69
CA LYS A 181 -15.50 6.21 -12.58
C LYS A 181 -15.45 6.61 -14.05
N LYS A 182 -16.36 7.49 -14.48
CA LYS A 182 -16.34 8.06 -15.83
C LYS A 182 -15.13 9.00 -16.01
N GLU A 183 -14.84 9.85 -15.02
CA GLU A 183 -13.72 10.77 -15.07
C GLU A 183 -12.35 10.05 -15.13
N ILE A 184 -12.15 9.00 -14.36
CA ILE A 184 -10.88 8.26 -14.36
C ILE A 184 -10.59 7.56 -15.69
N LEU A 185 -11.60 7.28 -16.53
CA LEU A 185 -11.40 6.72 -17.86
C LEU A 185 -10.58 7.64 -18.77
N ALA A 186 -10.61 8.96 -18.56
CA ALA A 186 -9.81 9.91 -19.34
C ALA A 186 -8.30 9.64 -19.20
N TYR A 187 -7.87 9.30 -17.98
CA TYR A 187 -6.47 9.03 -17.62
C TYR A 187 -6.05 7.57 -17.83
N ARG A 188 -6.98 6.71 -18.23
CA ARG A 188 -6.68 5.31 -18.51
C ARG A 188 -6.06 5.17 -19.92
N PRO A 189 -4.83 4.59 -20.06
CA PRO A 189 -4.19 4.44 -21.34
C PRO A 189 -4.82 3.33 -22.22
N GLU A 190 -5.39 2.29 -21.61
CA GLU A 190 -6.01 1.17 -22.32
C GLU A 190 -7.31 1.60 -23.00
N LYS A 191 -7.59 1.06 -24.20
CA LYS A 191 -8.82 1.32 -24.98
C LYS A 191 -10.06 0.65 -24.41
N THR A 192 -9.87 -0.30 -23.50
CA THR A 192 -10.96 -1.09 -22.88
C THR A 192 -10.96 -0.93 -21.37
N ALA A 193 -12.13 -1.14 -20.77
CA ALA A 193 -12.31 -1.25 -19.33
C ALA A 193 -13.07 -2.54 -19.02
N HIS A 194 -12.88 -3.07 -17.82
CA HIS A 194 -13.71 -4.17 -17.35
C HIS A 194 -14.74 -3.65 -16.34
N ILE A 195 -15.92 -4.23 -16.39
CA ILE A 195 -17.04 -3.92 -15.49
C ILE A 195 -17.56 -5.25 -14.98
N TYR A 196 -17.78 -5.34 -13.67
CA TYR A 196 -18.45 -6.48 -13.06
C TYR A 196 -19.95 -6.21 -12.95
N ASP A 197 -20.75 -7.20 -13.33
CA ASP A 197 -22.20 -7.22 -13.19
C ASP A 197 -22.62 -8.31 -12.23
N CYS A 198 -23.51 -7.98 -11.32
CA CYS A 198 -24.16 -8.93 -10.43
C CYS A 198 -25.66 -8.62 -10.37
N ASN A 199 -26.46 -9.39 -11.06
CA ASN A 199 -27.91 -9.23 -11.11
C ASN A 199 -28.36 -7.78 -11.45
N GLY A 200 -27.65 -7.14 -12.42
CA GLY A 200 -27.93 -5.80 -12.89
C GLY A 200 -27.23 -4.68 -12.10
N TYR A 201 -26.65 -4.96 -10.93
CA TYR A 201 -25.74 -4.02 -10.26
C TYR A 201 -24.38 -4.07 -10.93
N ARG A 202 -23.93 -2.94 -11.52
CA ARG A 202 -22.67 -2.84 -12.26
C ARG A 202 -21.69 -1.94 -11.54
N ASN A 203 -20.42 -2.39 -11.48
CA ASN A 203 -19.38 -1.62 -10.84
C ASN A 203 -18.00 -1.93 -11.45
N TYR A 204 -17.08 -0.97 -11.35
CA TYR A 204 -15.66 -1.16 -11.63
C TYR A 204 -14.92 -1.48 -10.33
N MET A 205 -14.16 -2.58 -10.33
CA MET A 205 -13.23 -2.89 -9.26
C MET A 205 -11.82 -3.01 -9.85
N TYR A 206 -10.85 -2.34 -9.24
CA TYR A 206 -9.46 -2.31 -9.73
C TYR A 206 -8.81 -3.70 -9.78
N ASN A 207 -9.06 -4.53 -8.78
CA ASN A 207 -8.61 -5.91 -8.72
C ASN A 207 -9.65 -6.88 -9.29
N ARG A 208 -9.19 -8.10 -9.59
CA ARG A 208 -10.07 -9.23 -9.95
C ARG A 208 -10.93 -9.64 -8.77
N MET A 209 -12.01 -10.40 -9.02
CA MET A 209 -12.95 -10.81 -8.00
C MET A 209 -13.21 -12.31 -8.01
N VAL A 210 -13.90 -12.79 -6.97
CA VAL A 210 -14.40 -14.18 -6.85
C VAL A 210 -15.54 -14.44 -7.84
N PRO A 211 -15.88 -15.72 -8.13
CA PRO A 211 -16.92 -16.05 -9.13
C PRO A 211 -18.34 -15.65 -8.74
N SER A 212 -18.65 -15.66 -7.44
CA SER A 212 -20.00 -15.36 -6.94
C SER A 212 -19.98 -14.80 -5.54
N THR A 213 -21.09 -14.20 -5.11
CA THR A 213 -21.24 -13.60 -3.77
C THR A 213 -21.07 -14.64 -2.65
N GLY A 214 -21.38 -15.92 -2.90
CA GLY A 214 -21.26 -16.99 -1.91
C GLY A 214 -19.82 -17.31 -1.47
N TYR A 215 -18.80 -16.85 -2.21
CA TYR A 215 -17.39 -16.94 -1.78
C TYR A 215 -17.04 -15.90 -0.72
N ILE A 216 -17.88 -14.87 -0.52
CA ILE A 216 -17.59 -13.75 0.39
C ILE A 216 -18.27 -13.99 1.75
N ALA A 217 -18.00 -15.16 2.36
CA ALA A 217 -18.71 -15.59 3.56
C ALA A 217 -18.12 -15.08 4.88
N LYS A 218 -16.85 -14.67 4.90
CA LYS A 218 -16.14 -14.27 6.12
C LYS A 218 -15.97 -12.76 6.18
N TRP A 219 -16.76 -12.09 6.98
CA TRP A 219 -16.64 -10.65 7.26
C TRP A 219 -17.30 -10.31 8.59
N ARG A 220 -16.96 -9.10 9.15
CA ARG A 220 -17.65 -8.47 10.28
C ARG A 220 -17.83 -7.00 9.99
N VAL A 221 -19.01 -6.46 10.24
CA VAL A 221 -19.32 -5.03 10.09
C VAL A 221 -19.52 -4.43 11.46
N ARG A 222 -18.97 -3.24 11.69
CA ARG A 222 -19.16 -2.50 12.93
C ARG A 222 -19.28 -1.01 12.70
N TYR A 223 -20.04 -0.36 13.58
CA TYR A 223 -20.10 1.08 13.62
C TYR A 223 -18.75 1.66 14.09
N TYR A 224 -18.26 2.67 13.38
CA TYR A 224 -17.05 3.41 13.72
C TYR A 224 -17.16 4.85 13.22
N HIS A 225 -17.50 5.79 14.11
CA HIS A 225 -17.76 7.19 13.74
C HIS A 225 -16.57 7.84 13.02
N PRO A 226 -16.76 8.53 11.86
CA PRO A 226 -18.04 8.89 11.22
C PRO A 226 -18.53 7.89 10.14
N GLY A 227 -17.98 6.69 10.07
CA GLY A 227 -18.30 5.69 9.04
C GLY A 227 -18.60 4.31 9.62
N ILE A 228 -18.30 3.31 8.81
CA ILE A 228 -18.50 1.89 9.10
C ILE A 228 -17.20 1.13 8.78
N ILE A 229 -16.80 0.24 9.67
CA ILE A 229 -15.65 -0.66 9.46
C ILE A 229 -16.14 -2.03 9.00
N ILE A 230 -15.49 -2.54 7.98
CA ILE A 230 -15.68 -3.90 7.48
C ILE A 230 -14.38 -4.68 7.68
N GLN A 231 -14.37 -5.60 8.64
CA GLN A 231 -13.27 -6.51 8.91
C GLN A 231 -13.37 -7.73 8.00
N TYR A 232 -12.24 -8.28 7.61
CA TYR A 232 -12.16 -9.43 6.72
C TYR A 232 -10.92 -10.29 7.03
N PRO A 233 -10.88 -11.54 6.55
CA PRO A 233 -9.77 -12.46 6.79
C PRO A 233 -8.43 -11.91 6.32
N ARG A 234 -7.37 -12.21 7.08
CA ARG A 234 -6.03 -11.73 6.82
C ARG A 234 -5.05 -12.90 6.75
N PRO A 235 -4.16 -12.95 5.75
CA PRO A 235 -3.14 -13.99 5.66
C PRO A 235 -2.26 -14.09 6.90
N GLU A 236 -1.87 -12.93 7.47
CA GLU A 236 -1.09 -12.85 8.70
C GLU A 236 -1.83 -13.35 9.96
N ALA A 237 -3.14 -13.56 9.87
CA ALA A 237 -3.99 -14.20 10.87
C ALA A 237 -4.45 -15.60 10.42
N ASN A 238 -3.66 -16.27 9.58
CA ASN A 238 -3.95 -17.60 9.06
C ASN A 238 -5.33 -17.72 8.36
N GLY A 239 -5.75 -16.67 7.64
CA GLY A 239 -7.04 -16.64 6.95
C GLY A 239 -8.24 -16.38 7.85
N GLU A 240 -8.03 -15.94 9.09
CA GLU A 240 -9.09 -15.54 10.01
C GLU A 240 -9.17 -14.01 10.14
N ILE A 241 -10.30 -13.53 10.69
CA ILE A 241 -10.50 -12.10 10.95
C ILE A 241 -9.77 -11.74 12.25
N PRO A 242 -8.74 -10.88 12.21
CA PRO A 242 -8.01 -10.48 13.41
C PRO A 242 -8.91 -9.69 14.36
N PRO A 243 -8.57 -9.65 15.67
CA PRO A 243 -9.20 -8.75 16.61
C PRO A 243 -9.15 -7.30 16.11
N PHE A 244 -10.17 -6.53 16.48
CA PHE A 244 -10.16 -5.10 16.21
C PHE A 244 -9.32 -4.39 17.28
N GLU A 245 -8.31 -3.68 16.82
CA GLU A 245 -7.44 -2.84 17.63
C GLU A 245 -7.76 -1.38 17.29
N ASP A 246 -8.34 -0.65 18.23
CA ASP A 246 -8.58 0.77 18.03
C ASP A 246 -7.25 1.54 18.07
N ALA A 247 -7.12 2.49 17.16
CA ALA A 247 -5.90 3.30 17.00
C ALA A 247 -6.28 4.79 16.95
N PRO A 248 -6.73 5.39 18.07
CA PRO A 248 -7.24 6.75 18.10
C PRO A 248 -6.18 7.80 17.73
N THR A 249 -4.93 7.63 18.13
CA THR A 249 -3.84 8.56 17.80
C THR A 249 -3.56 8.55 16.30
N PHE A 250 -3.46 7.36 15.74
CA PHE A 250 -3.28 7.17 14.30
C PHE A 250 -4.51 7.60 13.52
N GLY A 251 -5.70 7.32 14.01
CA GLY A 251 -6.98 7.73 13.44
C GLY A 251 -7.14 9.25 13.31
N LYS A 252 -6.64 10.03 14.28
CA LYS A 252 -6.61 11.52 14.18
C LYS A 252 -5.76 11.98 12.99
N THR A 253 -4.61 11.37 12.77
CA THR A 253 -3.72 11.69 11.64
C THR A 253 -4.37 11.34 10.30
N LEU A 254 -5.02 10.17 10.21
CA LEU A 254 -5.78 9.78 9.01
C LEU A 254 -6.92 10.76 8.71
N LYS A 255 -7.66 11.19 9.74
CA LYS A 255 -8.72 12.19 9.59
C LYS A 255 -8.19 13.54 9.09
N ARG A 256 -7.06 14.02 9.64
CA ARG A 256 -6.39 15.26 9.18
C ARG A 256 -5.93 15.14 7.73
N ALA A 257 -5.33 14.01 7.36
CA ALA A 257 -4.88 13.73 5.99
C ALA A 257 -6.06 13.73 5.01
N HIS A 258 -7.17 13.09 5.38
CA HIS A 258 -8.39 13.08 4.57
C HIS A 258 -8.99 14.47 4.41
N GLN A 259 -9.10 15.24 5.49
CA GLN A 259 -9.61 16.62 5.45
C GLN A 259 -8.76 17.50 4.52
N TRP A 260 -7.44 17.37 4.59
CA TRP A 260 -6.54 18.11 3.71
C TRP A 260 -6.72 17.68 2.24
N ALA A 261 -6.73 16.39 1.95
CA ALA A 261 -6.93 15.87 0.59
C ALA A 261 -8.25 16.36 -0.01
N LYS A 262 -9.36 16.33 0.76
CA LYS A 262 -10.66 16.85 0.35
C LYS A 262 -10.65 18.36 0.13
N ALA A 263 -10.05 19.13 1.04
CA ALA A 263 -9.99 20.60 0.95
C ALA A 263 -9.17 21.07 -0.26
N THR A 264 -8.18 20.31 -0.68
CA THR A 264 -7.34 20.60 -1.85
C THR A 264 -7.84 19.96 -3.14
N GLY A 265 -8.88 19.12 -3.08
CA GLY A 265 -9.39 18.35 -4.22
C GLY A 265 -8.46 17.22 -4.68
N CYS A 266 -7.51 16.80 -3.82
CA CYS A 266 -6.51 15.79 -4.12
C CYS A 266 -6.81 14.43 -3.45
N ASP A 267 -8.06 14.12 -3.21
CA ASP A 267 -8.52 12.87 -2.59
C ASP A 267 -8.74 11.74 -3.61
N THR A 268 -8.61 12.04 -4.90
CA THR A 268 -8.61 11.08 -6.01
C THR A 268 -7.45 11.34 -6.98
N ILE A 269 -7.09 10.35 -7.78
CA ILE A 269 -6.07 10.51 -8.84
C ILE A 269 -6.53 11.56 -9.85
N VAL A 270 -7.80 11.55 -10.23
CA VAL A 270 -8.40 12.58 -11.11
C VAL A 270 -8.22 13.97 -10.52
N GLY A 271 -8.49 14.14 -9.22
CA GLY A 271 -8.31 15.41 -8.52
C GLY A 271 -6.85 15.88 -8.54
N ILE A 272 -5.90 14.97 -8.34
CA ILE A 272 -4.46 15.26 -8.40
C ILE A 272 -4.08 15.74 -9.81
N ASN A 273 -4.44 15.01 -10.87
CA ASN A 273 -4.12 15.37 -12.24
C ASN A 273 -4.74 16.71 -12.63
N LYS A 274 -6.03 16.94 -12.33
CA LYS A 274 -6.69 18.24 -12.54
C LYS A 274 -5.99 19.38 -11.78
N ARG A 275 -5.41 19.09 -10.61
CA ARG A 275 -4.66 20.08 -9.83
C ARG A 275 -3.34 20.43 -10.50
N ILE A 276 -2.63 19.44 -11.03
CA ILE A 276 -1.39 19.62 -11.81
C ILE A 276 -1.71 20.47 -13.06
N GLU A 277 -2.75 20.12 -13.80
CA GLU A 277 -3.18 20.86 -14.99
C GLU A 277 -3.53 22.33 -14.69
N LYS A 278 -4.18 22.59 -13.55
CA LYS A 278 -4.66 23.91 -13.16
C LYS A 278 -3.57 24.81 -12.60
N ASP A 279 -2.77 24.32 -11.65
CA ASP A 279 -1.85 25.12 -10.85
C ASP A 279 -0.42 25.06 -11.43
N GLY A 280 -0.11 24.03 -12.23
CA GLY A 280 1.24 23.72 -12.70
C GLY A 280 2.08 22.99 -11.65
N ASP A 281 3.20 22.45 -12.11
CA ASP A 281 4.07 21.57 -11.32
C ASP A 281 4.61 22.26 -10.06
N ILE A 282 5.11 23.48 -10.20
CA ILE A 282 5.81 24.22 -9.12
C ILE A 282 4.86 24.55 -7.98
N ASP A 283 3.69 25.10 -8.27
CA ASP A 283 2.73 25.49 -7.24
C ASP A 283 2.17 24.25 -6.54
N PHE A 284 1.93 23.16 -7.28
CA PHE A 284 1.46 21.92 -6.70
C PHE A 284 2.52 21.26 -5.79
N ILE A 285 3.80 21.23 -6.21
CA ILE A 285 4.91 20.76 -5.37
C ILE A 285 4.99 21.60 -4.08
N THR A 286 4.95 22.93 -4.23
CA THR A 286 5.02 23.88 -3.11
C THR A 286 3.86 23.68 -2.14
N LEU A 287 2.64 23.46 -2.61
CA LEU A 287 1.48 23.13 -1.80
C LEU A 287 1.69 21.85 -0.97
N CYS A 288 2.26 20.82 -1.59
CA CYS A 288 2.56 19.56 -0.91
C CYS A 288 3.66 19.71 0.15
N GLU A 289 4.72 20.48 -0.14
CA GLU A 289 5.78 20.77 0.83
C GLU A 289 5.27 21.61 2.02
N GLN A 290 4.38 22.57 1.79
CA GLN A 290 3.77 23.36 2.88
C GLN A 290 2.95 22.50 3.85
N LYS A 291 2.34 21.42 3.39
CA LYS A 291 1.70 20.45 4.28
C LYS A 291 2.71 19.81 5.25
N HIS A 292 3.89 19.42 4.77
CA HIS A 292 4.94 18.86 5.60
C HIS A 292 5.53 19.91 6.55
N ASN A 293 5.81 21.11 6.06
CA ASN A 293 6.32 22.23 6.87
C ASN A 293 5.37 22.58 8.03
N ARG A 294 4.07 22.59 7.76
CA ARG A 294 3.05 22.85 8.81
C ARG A 294 3.07 21.78 9.90
N GLN A 295 3.19 20.50 9.54
CA GLN A 295 3.32 19.42 10.52
C GLN A 295 4.62 19.53 11.33
N LEU A 296 5.75 19.92 10.68
CA LEU A 296 7.02 20.15 11.37
C LEU A 296 6.94 21.31 12.35
N CYS A 297 6.30 22.41 11.95
CA CYS A 297 6.10 23.57 12.83
C CYS A 297 5.24 23.24 14.05
N GLU A 298 4.11 22.51 13.86
CA GLU A 298 3.27 22.03 14.97
C GLU A 298 4.08 21.14 15.93
N LEU A 299 4.90 20.25 15.39
CA LEU A 299 5.74 19.33 16.16
C LEU A 299 6.87 20.06 16.89
N GLY A 300 7.53 21.02 16.22
CA GLY A 300 8.56 21.86 16.83
C GLY A 300 8.02 22.63 18.03
N GLN A 301 6.80 23.17 17.93
CA GLN A 301 6.14 23.84 19.05
C GLN A 301 5.88 22.90 20.24
N MET A 302 5.40 21.70 19.99
CA MET A 302 5.15 20.71 21.06
C MET A 302 6.43 20.33 21.80
N ILE A 303 7.55 20.23 21.07
CA ILE A 303 8.87 19.91 21.67
C ILE A 303 9.41 21.12 22.45
N GLU A 304 9.27 22.32 21.92
CA GLU A 304 9.68 23.55 22.58
C GLU A 304 8.91 23.77 23.89
N ASP A 305 7.59 23.52 23.90
CA ASP A 305 6.75 23.62 25.11
C ASP A 305 7.18 22.64 26.20
N GLY A 306 7.79 21.50 25.84
CA GLY A 306 8.30 20.48 26.76
C GLY A 306 9.82 20.48 26.95
N ARG A 307 10.54 21.51 26.49
CA ARG A 307 12.01 21.53 26.39
C ARG A 307 12.75 21.29 27.73
N GLU A 308 12.14 21.65 28.84
CA GLU A 308 12.76 21.48 30.15
C GLU A 308 12.87 20.01 30.55
N ASP A 309 11.92 19.19 30.12
CA ASP A 309 11.85 17.76 30.43
C ASP A 309 12.43 16.88 29.34
N ILE A 310 12.17 17.20 28.06
CA ILE A 310 12.53 16.34 26.93
C ILE A 310 14.05 16.26 26.74
N ARG A 311 14.59 15.04 26.86
CA ARG A 311 16.01 14.73 26.61
C ARG A 311 16.20 13.80 25.41
N LEU A 312 15.18 13.01 25.10
CA LEU A 312 15.23 12.03 24.01
C LEU A 312 14.03 12.18 23.11
N ILE A 313 14.26 12.41 21.81
CA ILE A 313 13.26 12.46 20.76
C ILE A 313 13.39 11.18 19.93
N CYS A 314 12.39 10.30 20.05
CA CYS A 314 12.39 8.96 19.44
C CYS A 314 11.59 9.00 18.13
N ILE A 315 12.21 8.67 16.99
CA ILE A 315 11.56 8.65 15.68
C ILE A 315 11.52 7.22 15.15
N ALA A 316 10.36 6.60 15.17
CA ALA A 316 10.16 5.28 14.57
C ALA A 316 9.16 5.31 13.42
N GLY A 317 9.26 4.32 12.57
CA GLY A 317 8.34 4.12 11.46
C GLY A 317 8.81 2.98 10.57
N PRO A 318 7.91 2.42 9.76
CA PRO A 318 8.23 1.28 8.92
C PRO A 318 9.26 1.63 7.85
N SER A 319 9.83 0.61 7.21
CA SER A 319 10.79 0.80 6.12
C SER A 319 10.22 1.70 5.01
N SER A 320 11.08 2.58 4.46
CA SER A 320 10.72 3.56 3.42
C SER A 320 9.61 4.54 3.85
N SER A 321 9.56 4.90 5.13
CA SER A 321 8.67 5.94 5.63
C SER A 321 9.25 7.36 5.53
N GLY A 322 10.54 7.53 5.26
CA GLY A 322 11.20 8.84 5.19
C GLY A 322 11.78 9.31 6.52
N LYS A 323 12.18 8.38 7.41
CA LYS A 323 12.70 8.69 8.76
C LYS A 323 13.92 9.57 8.76
N THR A 324 14.90 9.27 7.94
CA THR A 324 16.21 9.94 7.92
C THR A 324 16.08 11.40 7.48
N THR A 325 15.39 11.65 6.37
CA THR A 325 15.12 13.02 5.92
C THR A 325 14.25 13.78 6.91
N PHE A 326 13.23 13.12 7.47
CA PHE A 326 12.37 13.74 8.48
C PHE A 326 13.15 14.13 9.74
N ALA A 327 14.04 13.28 10.25
CA ALA A 327 14.88 13.58 11.42
C ALA A 327 15.77 14.79 11.18
N ASN A 328 16.34 14.92 9.98
CA ASN A 328 17.11 16.11 9.58
C ASN A 328 16.24 17.37 9.49
N ARG A 329 15.06 17.28 8.89
CA ARG A 329 14.11 18.41 8.82
C ARG A 329 13.65 18.85 10.21
N LEU A 330 13.35 17.90 11.10
CA LEU A 330 12.99 18.19 12.48
C LEU A 330 14.15 18.86 13.22
N ARG A 331 15.39 18.39 13.03
CA ARG A 331 16.58 19.03 13.59
C ARG A 331 16.68 20.50 13.17
N ILE A 332 16.46 20.80 11.89
CA ILE A 332 16.51 22.20 11.39
C ILE A 332 15.35 23.03 11.98
N GLU A 333 14.16 22.47 12.10
CA GLU A 333 13.01 23.12 12.74
C GLU A 333 13.32 23.48 14.21
N LEU A 334 13.93 22.54 14.96
CA LEU A 334 14.32 22.78 16.35
C LEU A 334 15.46 23.80 16.47
N LEU A 335 16.45 23.76 15.58
CA LEU A 335 17.49 24.79 15.52
C LEU A 335 16.91 26.19 15.32
N SER A 336 15.88 26.34 14.50
CA SER A 336 15.21 27.63 14.29
C SER A 336 14.52 28.19 15.54
N ARG A 337 14.32 27.33 16.55
CA ARG A 337 13.73 27.63 17.88
C ARG A 337 14.77 27.75 18.98
N GLY A 338 16.07 27.72 18.63
CA GLY A 338 17.15 27.75 19.60
C GLY A 338 17.33 26.47 20.40
N ILE A 339 16.86 25.33 19.86
CA ILE A 339 17.09 24.01 20.40
C ILE A 339 18.08 23.30 19.48
N GLU A 340 19.20 22.82 19.99
CA GLU A 340 20.29 22.22 19.20
C GLU A 340 20.33 20.68 19.39
N PRO A 341 19.47 19.89 18.77
CA PRO A 341 19.46 18.45 18.98
C PRO A 341 20.60 17.77 18.23
N ILE A 342 21.12 16.71 18.81
CA ILE A 342 22.09 15.81 18.19
C ILE A 342 21.37 14.57 17.67
N ARG A 343 21.68 14.16 16.42
CA ARG A 343 21.07 12.99 15.80
C ARG A 343 21.97 11.76 15.91
N ILE A 344 21.36 10.61 16.29
CA ILE A 344 21.99 9.30 16.37
C ILE A 344 21.11 8.29 15.63
N SER A 345 21.68 7.54 14.68
CA SER A 345 20.99 6.45 14.01
C SER A 345 21.07 5.17 14.84
N MET A 346 19.95 4.50 15.02
CA MET A 346 19.92 3.18 15.67
C MET A 346 20.50 2.09 14.78
N ASP A 347 20.55 2.30 13.47
CA ASP A 347 21.13 1.35 12.52
C ASP A 347 22.63 1.15 12.76
N ASP A 348 23.31 2.07 13.44
CA ASP A 348 24.71 1.93 13.84
C ASP A 348 24.93 0.87 14.95
N TYR A 349 23.85 0.41 15.58
CA TYR A 349 23.88 -0.57 16.68
C TYR A 349 23.51 -2.00 16.25
N TYR A 350 23.36 -2.28 14.95
CA TYR A 350 23.13 -3.65 14.49
C TYR A 350 24.26 -4.60 14.94
N LEU A 351 23.87 -5.80 15.33
CA LEU A 351 24.80 -6.92 15.58
C LEU A 351 25.42 -7.41 14.27
N THR A 352 26.52 -8.12 14.36
CA THR A 352 27.11 -8.79 13.18
C THR A 352 26.16 -9.89 12.68
N LYS A 353 26.25 -10.27 11.39
CA LYS A 353 25.33 -11.25 10.80
C LYS A 353 25.24 -12.57 11.57
N ASP A 354 26.35 -12.98 12.16
CA ASP A 354 26.46 -14.25 12.90
C ASP A 354 25.82 -14.17 14.29
N GLU A 355 25.58 -12.97 14.82
CA GLU A 355 24.97 -12.70 16.12
C GLU A 355 23.47 -12.36 16.02
N VAL A 356 22.99 -12.01 14.81
CA VAL A 356 21.58 -11.68 14.59
C VAL A 356 20.70 -12.91 14.82
N PRO A 357 19.57 -12.80 15.57
CA PRO A 357 18.65 -13.91 15.76
C PRO A 357 18.08 -14.40 14.43
N VAL A 358 17.80 -15.69 14.35
CA VAL A 358 17.17 -16.29 13.16
C VAL A 358 15.65 -16.33 13.33
N ASP A 359 14.96 -16.22 12.20
CA ASP A 359 13.50 -16.37 12.14
C ASP A 359 13.07 -17.86 12.16
N GLU A 360 11.77 -18.11 12.05
CA GLU A 360 11.18 -19.46 12.03
C GLU A 360 11.66 -20.31 10.83
N ASP A 361 12.17 -19.67 9.77
CA ASP A 361 12.70 -20.31 8.58
C ASP A 361 14.24 -20.49 8.64
N GLY A 362 14.86 -20.15 9.77
CA GLY A 362 16.31 -20.23 10.00
C GLY A 362 17.12 -19.14 9.29
N LYS A 363 16.48 -18.06 8.84
CA LYS A 363 17.13 -16.90 8.21
C LYS A 363 17.36 -15.78 9.23
N PRO A 364 18.43 -14.96 9.09
CA PRO A 364 18.64 -13.80 9.95
C PRO A 364 17.43 -12.86 9.97
N ASP A 365 16.83 -12.61 11.15
CA ASP A 365 15.71 -11.68 11.35
C ASP A 365 16.24 -10.27 11.63
N LEU A 366 16.62 -9.56 10.58
CA LEU A 366 17.12 -8.18 10.67
C LEU A 366 16.05 -7.16 11.12
N GLU A 367 14.78 -7.56 11.12
CA GLU A 367 13.68 -6.71 11.59
C GLU A 367 13.40 -6.91 13.09
N ALA A 368 14.05 -7.89 13.74
CA ALA A 368 13.90 -8.13 15.17
C ALA A 368 14.61 -7.03 16.00
N VAL A 369 14.03 -6.69 17.15
CA VAL A 369 14.67 -5.74 18.08
C VAL A 369 15.99 -6.31 18.63
N ASP A 370 16.06 -7.63 18.78
CA ASP A 370 17.25 -8.35 19.24
C ASP A 370 18.36 -8.45 18.16
N ALA A 371 18.14 -7.92 16.97
CA ALA A 371 19.18 -7.69 15.97
C ALA A 371 20.04 -6.46 16.30
N LEU A 372 19.63 -5.65 17.29
CA LEU A 372 20.37 -4.49 17.79
C LEU A 372 21.02 -4.83 19.15
N ASP A 373 22.16 -4.21 19.41
CA ASP A 373 22.82 -4.25 20.72
C ASP A 373 22.10 -3.32 21.71
N ILE A 374 21.06 -3.86 22.34
CA ILE A 374 20.16 -3.13 23.24
C ILE A 374 20.91 -2.59 24.45
N GLU A 375 21.84 -3.37 25.00
CA GLU A 375 22.61 -3.00 26.20
C GLU A 375 23.55 -1.83 25.91
N LEU A 376 24.35 -1.94 24.86
CA LEU A 376 25.25 -0.87 24.43
C LEU A 376 24.47 0.42 24.10
N PHE A 377 23.31 0.29 23.44
CA PHE A 377 22.49 1.45 23.14
C PHE A 377 21.98 2.16 24.39
N ASN A 378 21.42 1.41 25.36
CA ASN A 378 20.91 1.98 26.61
C ASN A 378 22.01 2.64 27.42
N ASN A 379 23.21 2.01 27.51
CA ASN A 379 24.36 2.56 28.22
C ASN A 379 24.81 3.86 27.57
N ASN A 380 25.00 3.86 26.25
CA ASN A 380 25.41 5.07 25.51
C ASN A 380 24.41 6.22 25.65
N MET A 381 23.11 5.94 25.61
CA MET A 381 22.07 6.98 25.77
C MET A 381 22.06 7.54 27.20
N ALA A 382 22.18 6.69 28.21
CA ALA A 382 22.25 7.14 29.60
C ALA A 382 23.48 8.04 29.85
N ASP A 383 24.64 7.62 29.37
CA ASP A 383 25.90 8.37 29.53
C ASP A 383 25.85 9.72 28.79
N LEU A 384 25.36 9.75 27.56
CA LEU A 384 25.19 11.00 26.80
C LEU A 384 24.22 11.97 27.48
N ILE A 385 23.09 11.49 27.99
CA ILE A 385 22.12 12.33 28.73
C ILE A 385 22.72 12.85 30.04
N ALA A 386 23.61 12.08 30.65
CA ALA A 386 24.37 12.51 31.82
C ALA A 386 25.51 13.49 31.47
N GLY A 387 25.72 13.81 30.20
CA GLY A 387 26.78 14.73 29.74
C GLY A 387 28.17 14.11 29.67
N LEU A 388 28.26 12.79 29.69
CA LEU A 388 29.53 12.06 29.59
C LEU A 388 29.96 11.93 28.11
N GLU A 389 31.28 11.78 27.92
CA GLU A 389 31.86 11.48 26.59
C GLU A 389 31.68 10.00 26.27
N VAL A 390 31.16 9.68 25.06
CA VAL A 390 30.84 8.34 24.60
C VAL A 390 31.42 8.07 23.22
N GLN A 391 32.11 6.94 23.06
CA GLN A 391 32.50 6.39 21.76
C GLN A 391 31.31 5.67 21.15
N LEU A 392 30.65 6.29 20.14
CA LEU A 392 29.56 5.65 19.44
C LEU A 392 30.05 4.56 18.47
N PRO A 393 29.28 3.50 18.23
CA PRO A 393 29.54 2.59 17.13
C PRO A 393 29.13 3.23 15.78
N LYS A 394 29.61 2.61 14.69
CA LYS A 394 29.12 2.81 13.34
C LYS A 394 28.98 1.47 12.66
N PHE A 395 27.83 1.20 12.03
CA PHE A 395 27.65 -0.02 11.28
C PHE A 395 28.12 0.15 9.83
N ASP A 396 29.06 -0.67 9.41
CA ASP A 396 29.50 -0.73 8.02
C ASP A 396 28.69 -1.81 7.29
N PHE A 397 27.73 -1.40 6.49
CA PHE A 397 26.85 -2.31 5.73
C PHE A 397 27.58 -3.14 4.67
N LYS A 398 28.76 -2.67 4.19
CA LYS A 398 29.58 -3.43 3.23
C LYS A 398 30.34 -4.55 3.92
N LEU A 399 30.85 -4.27 5.11
CA LEU A 399 31.56 -5.25 5.93
C LEU A 399 30.62 -6.12 6.77
N GLY A 400 29.36 -5.67 6.95
CA GLY A 400 28.37 -6.35 7.79
C GLY A 400 28.73 -6.41 9.27
N LYS A 401 29.47 -5.41 9.79
CA LYS A 401 29.93 -5.35 11.18
C LYS A 401 30.04 -3.93 11.71
N ARG A 402 30.04 -3.79 13.03
CA ARG A 402 30.31 -2.51 13.70
C ARG A 402 31.79 -2.17 13.68
N VAL A 403 32.05 -0.87 13.52
CA VAL A 403 33.38 -0.25 13.64
C VAL A 403 33.29 0.92 14.62
N PRO A 404 34.39 1.41 15.20
CA PRO A 404 34.39 2.63 16.00
C PRO A 404 33.87 3.81 15.17
N GLY A 405 32.83 4.49 15.69
CA GLY A 405 32.28 5.70 15.09
C GLY A 405 32.88 6.97 15.70
N ARG A 406 32.09 8.02 15.83
CA ARG A 406 32.51 9.30 16.41
C ARG A 406 32.50 9.25 17.93
N VAL A 407 33.40 9.98 18.56
CA VAL A 407 33.31 10.33 19.98
C VAL A 407 32.38 11.53 20.11
N LEU A 408 31.46 11.46 21.07
CA LEU A 408 30.41 12.45 21.25
C LEU A 408 30.21 12.75 22.74
N GLN A 409 30.07 14.01 23.07
CA GLN A 409 29.59 14.51 24.35
C GLN A 409 28.42 15.47 24.09
N VAL A 410 27.33 15.32 24.81
CA VAL A 410 26.11 16.12 24.64
C VAL A 410 25.93 17.00 25.87
N PRO A 411 25.75 18.31 25.72
CA PRO A 411 25.36 19.18 26.84
C PRO A 411 24.07 18.73 27.49
N ILE A 412 23.96 18.87 28.82
CA ILE A 412 22.84 18.33 29.61
C ILE A 412 21.47 18.89 29.17
N ASP A 413 21.43 20.08 28.63
CA ASP A 413 20.22 20.77 28.16
C ASP A 413 19.86 20.48 26.69
N GLN A 414 20.71 19.77 25.96
CA GLN A 414 20.46 19.43 24.56
C GLN A 414 19.76 18.07 24.43
N PRO A 415 18.66 18.01 23.65
CA PRO A 415 18.00 16.75 23.38
C PRO A 415 18.74 15.92 22.33
N ILE A 416 18.59 14.61 22.41
CA ILE A 416 19.11 13.64 21.43
C ILE A 416 17.94 13.18 20.56
N ILE A 417 18.09 13.24 19.24
CA ILE A 417 17.17 12.62 18.29
C ILE A 417 17.71 11.23 17.94
N ILE A 418 16.97 10.19 18.28
CA ILE A 418 17.22 8.82 17.81
C ILE A 418 16.25 8.45 16.71
N GLU A 419 16.72 7.81 15.66
CA GLU A 419 15.86 7.31 14.58
C GLU A 419 16.19 5.88 14.23
N GLY A 420 15.13 5.09 13.98
CA GLY A 420 15.22 3.69 13.61
C GLY A 420 13.86 3.00 13.69
N ILE A 421 13.78 1.78 13.17
CA ILE A 421 12.51 1.03 13.20
C ILE A 421 12.04 0.71 14.63
N HIS A 422 12.97 0.62 15.57
CA HIS A 422 12.74 0.27 16.98
C HIS A 422 12.82 1.46 17.97
N ALA A 423 12.89 2.70 17.49
CA ALA A 423 13.07 3.86 18.38
C ALA A 423 11.90 4.07 19.38
N LEU A 424 10.71 3.50 19.12
CA LEU A 424 9.59 3.51 20.07
C LEU A 424 9.48 2.25 20.92
N ASN A 425 10.37 1.27 20.74
CA ASN A 425 10.38 0.07 21.56
C ASN A 425 10.99 0.41 22.94
N GLU A 426 10.23 0.19 24.02
CA GLU A 426 10.67 0.52 25.39
C GLU A 426 11.96 -0.21 25.82
N ARG A 427 12.25 -1.39 25.26
CA ARG A 427 13.51 -2.10 25.53
C ARG A 427 14.74 -1.30 25.11
N MET A 428 14.61 -0.52 24.02
CA MET A 428 15.71 0.32 23.50
C MET A 428 15.97 1.56 24.33
N THR A 429 15.01 2.01 25.11
CA THR A 429 15.12 3.25 25.90
C THR A 429 14.73 3.05 27.35
N SER A 430 14.92 1.84 27.87
CA SER A 430 14.52 1.47 29.23
C SER A 430 15.28 2.24 30.33
N SER A 431 16.50 2.69 30.02
CA SER A 431 17.33 3.52 30.93
C SER A 431 16.82 4.96 31.07
N ILE A 432 15.91 5.43 30.18
CA ILE A 432 15.45 6.82 30.15
C ILE A 432 14.02 6.90 30.71
N PRO A 433 13.72 7.81 31.67
CA PRO A 433 12.37 8.03 32.19
C PRO A 433 11.37 8.44 31.11
N SER A 434 10.12 8.02 31.22
CA SER A 434 9.09 8.27 30.19
C SER A 434 8.81 9.75 29.96
N HIS A 435 8.88 10.60 31.02
CA HIS A 435 8.65 12.04 30.89
C HIS A 435 9.77 12.76 30.12
N GLN A 436 10.97 12.16 30.02
CA GLN A 436 12.08 12.70 29.24
C GLN A 436 12.06 12.27 27.78
N LYS A 437 11.08 11.45 27.38
CA LYS A 437 10.96 10.92 26.02
C LYS A 437 9.83 11.61 25.25
N PHE A 438 10.10 12.07 24.04
CA PHE A 438 9.10 12.50 23.08
C PHE A 438 9.07 11.54 21.87
N LYS A 439 7.97 10.84 21.69
CA LYS A 439 7.84 9.74 20.74
C LYS A 439 7.10 10.16 19.48
N ILE A 440 7.71 9.95 18.32
CA ILE A 440 7.17 10.29 17.01
C ILE A 440 7.10 9.03 16.16
N PHE A 441 5.91 8.72 15.66
CA PHE A 441 5.74 7.68 14.65
C PHE A 441 5.59 8.33 13.28
N ILE A 442 6.42 7.93 12.31
CA ILE A 442 6.36 8.45 10.93
C ILE A 442 5.93 7.35 9.95
N ALA A 443 4.89 7.61 9.18
CA ALA A 443 4.44 6.72 8.12
C ALA A 443 3.74 7.50 7.00
N PRO A 444 3.86 7.06 5.73
CA PRO A 444 3.07 7.65 4.66
C PRO A 444 1.61 7.24 4.79
N GLN A 445 0.71 8.21 4.87
CA GLN A 445 -0.73 8.01 4.98
C GLN A 445 -1.42 8.67 3.80
N ALA A 446 -1.38 7.98 2.65
CA ALA A 446 -2.08 8.43 1.46
C ALA A 446 -3.59 8.32 1.67
N GLN A 447 -4.30 9.41 1.38
CA GLN A 447 -5.75 9.48 1.36
C GLN A 447 -6.20 9.77 -0.07
N VAL A 448 -5.76 8.90 -0.99
CA VAL A 448 -6.00 9.01 -2.43
C VAL A 448 -6.69 7.75 -2.90
N ASN A 449 -7.73 7.94 -3.68
CA ASN A 449 -8.47 6.87 -4.32
C ASN A 449 -8.28 6.90 -5.85
N ILE A 450 -8.39 5.75 -6.49
CA ILE A 450 -8.57 5.65 -7.94
C ILE A 450 -9.97 6.19 -8.30
N ASP A 451 -10.97 5.68 -7.61
CA ASP A 451 -12.37 6.09 -7.60
C ASP A 451 -12.99 5.83 -6.22
N ASP A 452 -14.24 6.17 -5.99
CA ASP A 452 -14.88 6.06 -4.67
C ASP A 452 -14.84 4.63 -4.07
N HIS A 453 -14.74 3.60 -4.90
CA HIS A 453 -14.72 2.21 -4.44
C HIS A 453 -13.33 1.56 -4.45
N ASN A 454 -12.31 2.23 -4.98
CA ASN A 454 -10.97 1.70 -5.15
C ASN A 454 -9.91 2.60 -4.51
N PRO A 455 -9.63 2.44 -3.20
CA PRO A 455 -8.56 3.17 -2.53
C PRO A 455 -7.18 2.72 -3.00
N LEU A 456 -6.21 3.64 -2.96
CA LEU A 456 -4.83 3.37 -3.25
C LEU A 456 -4.20 2.50 -2.13
N SER A 457 -3.36 1.55 -2.52
CA SER A 457 -2.67 0.68 -1.57
C SER A 457 -1.46 1.37 -0.94
N LEU A 458 -1.51 1.63 0.38
CA LEU A 458 -0.36 2.16 1.13
C LEU A 458 0.85 1.21 1.10
N THR A 459 0.60 -0.08 1.02
CA THR A 459 1.66 -1.09 0.91
C THR A 459 2.39 -0.97 -0.42
N ASP A 460 1.66 -0.74 -1.50
CA ASP A 460 2.22 -0.57 -2.85
C ASP A 460 3.00 0.75 -2.96
N LEU A 461 2.50 1.83 -2.36
CA LEU A 461 3.22 3.09 -2.27
C LEU A 461 4.60 2.92 -1.61
N ARG A 462 4.66 2.25 -0.46
CA ARG A 462 5.91 2.04 0.26
C ARG A 462 6.85 1.07 -0.46
N LEU A 463 6.30 0.08 -1.16
CA LEU A 463 7.08 -0.81 -2.01
C LEU A 463 7.73 -0.02 -3.16
N LEU A 464 7.00 0.90 -3.81
CA LEU A 464 7.55 1.78 -4.84
C LEU A 464 8.69 2.65 -4.29
N ARG A 465 8.49 3.31 -3.14
CA ARG A 465 9.56 4.07 -2.47
C ARG A 465 10.81 3.20 -2.26
N ARG A 466 10.61 1.97 -1.79
CA ARG A 466 11.72 1.04 -1.52
C ARG A 466 12.42 0.58 -2.79
N ILE A 467 11.68 0.24 -3.85
CA ILE A 467 12.25 -0.17 -5.14
C ILE A 467 13.15 0.95 -5.69
N VAL A 468 12.65 2.18 -5.74
CA VAL A 468 13.40 3.31 -6.26
C VAL A 468 14.65 3.60 -5.40
N ARG A 469 14.49 3.65 -4.07
CA ARG A 469 15.61 3.90 -3.15
C ARG A 469 16.68 2.80 -3.21
N ASP A 470 16.28 1.53 -3.12
CA ASP A 470 17.21 0.42 -3.03
C ASP A 470 18.00 0.26 -4.34
N TYR A 471 17.38 0.56 -5.48
CA TYR A 471 18.08 0.66 -6.75
C TYR A 471 19.10 1.82 -6.76
N GLN A 472 18.68 2.99 -6.33
CA GLN A 472 19.49 4.22 -6.36
C GLN A 472 20.71 4.15 -5.42
N PHE A 473 20.54 3.60 -4.22
CA PHE A 473 21.54 3.75 -3.14
C PHE A 473 22.11 2.43 -2.63
N ARG A 474 21.44 1.30 -2.89
CA ARG A 474 21.85 0.00 -2.31
C ARG A 474 22.26 -1.03 -3.36
N GLY A 475 22.20 -0.67 -4.64
CA GLY A 475 22.57 -1.56 -5.76
C GLY A 475 21.64 -2.79 -5.88
N ALA A 476 20.46 -2.77 -5.27
CA ALA A 476 19.50 -3.86 -5.34
C ALA A 476 18.55 -3.66 -6.54
N SER A 477 18.30 -4.73 -7.29
CA SER A 477 17.31 -4.72 -8.37
C SER A 477 15.88 -4.61 -7.82
N ALA A 478 14.92 -4.27 -8.71
CA ALA A 478 13.50 -4.31 -8.35
C ALA A 478 13.06 -5.73 -7.93
N LEU A 479 13.62 -6.77 -8.55
CA LEU A 479 13.36 -8.18 -8.19
C LEU A 479 13.82 -8.50 -6.78
N ASP A 480 15.06 -8.11 -6.42
CA ASP A 480 15.58 -8.32 -5.06
C ASP A 480 14.70 -7.65 -4.01
N THR A 481 14.30 -6.40 -4.30
CA THR A 481 13.45 -5.62 -3.38
C THR A 481 12.07 -6.22 -3.22
N ILE A 482 11.43 -6.67 -4.31
CA ILE A 482 10.11 -7.33 -4.27
C ILE A 482 10.23 -8.66 -3.53
N GLY A 483 11.29 -9.44 -3.76
CA GLY A 483 11.53 -10.73 -3.09
C GLY A 483 11.70 -10.59 -1.57
N MET A 484 12.37 -9.53 -1.11
CA MET A 484 12.54 -9.24 0.33
C MET A 484 11.28 -8.66 1.00
N TRP A 485 10.37 -8.08 0.23
CA TRP A 485 9.22 -7.34 0.77
C TRP A 485 8.33 -8.14 1.73
N PRO A 486 8.03 -9.43 1.49
CA PRO A 486 7.28 -10.26 2.42
C PRO A 486 7.88 -10.35 3.82
N SER A 487 9.21 -10.50 3.93
CA SER A 487 9.91 -10.57 5.22
C SER A 487 9.84 -9.23 5.96
N VAL A 488 10.08 -8.12 5.25
CA VAL A 488 9.94 -6.77 5.80
C VAL A 488 8.54 -6.55 6.37
N ARG A 489 7.49 -6.96 5.64
CA ARG A 489 6.11 -6.84 6.11
C ARG A 489 5.81 -7.69 7.35
N LYS A 490 6.39 -8.91 7.44
CA LYS A 490 6.27 -9.77 8.63
C LYS A 490 6.89 -9.07 9.86
N GLY A 491 8.09 -8.53 9.71
CA GLY A 491 8.78 -7.79 10.77
C GLY A 491 8.02 -6.55 11.23
N GLU A 492 7.46 -5.76 10.31
CA GLU A 492 6.67 -4.58 10.65
C GLU A 492 5.44 -4.91 11.51
N PHE A 493 4.70 -5.96 11.17
CA PHE A 493 3.55 -6.40 11.96
C PHE A 493 3.96 -6.90 13.35
N LYS A 494 5.08 -7.60 13.42
CA LYS A 494 5.57 -8.19 14.67
C LYS A 494 6.14 -7.14 15.63
N TRP A 495 6.86 -6.14 15.10
CA TRP A 495 7.72 -5.30 15.91
C TRP A 495 7.37 -3.81 15.92
N ILE A 496 6.77 -3.27 14.84
CA ILE A 496 6.68 -1.83 14.63
C ILE A 496 5.26 -1.30 14.88
N TYR A 497 4.24 -1.89 14.25
CA TYR A 497 2.89 -1.32 14.34
C TYR A 497 2.28 -1.34 15.75
N GLY A 498 2.69 -2.26 16.62
CA GLY A 498 2.24 -2.29 18.01
C GLY A 498 2.68 -1.07 18.84
N THR A 499 3.73 -0.35 18.40
CA THR A 499 4.27 0.80 19.15
C THR A 499 3.65 2.14 18.73
N GLN A 500 2.88 2.19 17.64
CA GLN A 500 2.40 3.45 17.05
C GLN A 500 1.44 4.23 17.96
N GLU A 501 0.60 3.56 18.73
CA GLU A 501 -0.36 4.22 19.62
C GLU A 501 0.28 4.84 20.87
N GLY A 502 1.49 4.41 21.22
CA GLY A 502 2.30 5.03 22.25
C GLY A 502 3.03 6.30 21.83
N ALA A 503 2.86 6.75 20.58
CA ALA A 503 3.51 7.96 20.09
C ALA A 503 2.78 9.24 20.56
N ASN A 504 3.56 10.28 20.95
CA ASN A 504 3.04 11.61 21.23
C ASN A 504 2.53 12.30 19.96
N TYR A 505 3.17 11.99 18.81
CA TYR A 505 2.81 12.55 17.51
C TYR A 505 2.95 11.50 16.40
N VAL A 506 2.01 11.52 15.44
CA VAL A 506 2.11 10.71 14.21
C VAL A 506 2.29 11.66 13.03
N PHE A 507 3.47 11.61 12.41
CA PHE A 507 3.80 12.42 11.25
C PHE A 507 3.41 11.67 9.96
N ASN A 508 2.63 12.33 9.12
CA ASN A 508 2.28 11.81 7.79
C ASN A 508 3.32 12.23 6.75
N SER A 509 4.17 11.29 6.35
CA SER A 509 5.23 11.54 5.37
C SER A 509 4.77 11.42 3.90
N PHE A 510 3.49 11.18 3.65
CA PHE A 510 2.98 11.12 2.28
C PHE A 510 2.90 12.51 1.67
N SER A 511 3.58 12.68 0.53
CA SER A 511 3.42 13.84 -0.34
C SER A 511 2.49 13.48 -1.50
N THR A 512 1.47 14.29 -1.73
CA THR A 512 0.46 13.99 -2.76
C THR A 512 1.05 14.00 -4.18
N VAL A 513 2.13 14.76 -4.40
CA VAL A 513 2.86 14.83 -5.68
C VAL A 513 3.75 13.62 -5.94
N GLU A 514 4.05 12.80 -4.92
CA GLU A 514 5.14 11.83 -4.99
C GLU A 514 4.97 10.74 -6.06
N LEU A 515 3.74 10.25 -6.30
CA LEU A 515 3.53 9.21 -7.30
C LEU A 515 3.71 9.74 -8.72
N SER A 516 3.33 10.99 -8.98
CA SER A 516 3.58 11.68 -10.26
C SER A 516 5.09 11.86 -10.52
N VAL A 517 5.88 12.14 -9.47
CA VAL A 517 7.34 12.27 -9.57
C VAL A 517 8.02 10.90 -9.64
N MET A 518 7.62 9.95 -8.79
CA MET A 518 8.24 8.63 -8.71
C MET A 518 8.00 7.77 -9.94
N LYS A 519 6.93 8.03 -10.69
CA LYS A 519 6.59 7.30 -11.92
C LYS A 519 7.78 7.20 -12.88
N LYS A 520 8.46 8.30 -13.16
CA LYS A 520 9.65 8.37 -14.03
C LYS A 520 10.78 7.44 -13.55
N HIS A 521 10.96 7.31 -12.25
CA HIS A 521 12.02 6.49 -11.66
C HIS A 521 11.62 5.02 -11.54
N ALA A 522 10.36 4.75 -11.22
CA ALA A 522 9.89 3.39 -10.95
C ALA A 522 9.52 2.61 -12.23
N MET A 523 8.92 3.26 -13.25
CA MET A 523 8.45 2.59 -14.46
C MET A 523 9.54 1.76 -15.16
N PRO A 524 10.74 2.31 -15.45
CA PRO A 524 11.78 1.53 -16.13
C PRO A 524 12.23 0.29 -15.33
N LEU A 525 12.27 0.40 -13.99
CA LEU A 525 12.67 -0.69 -13.10
C LEU A 525 11.64 -1.82 -13.07
N LEU A 526 10.36 -1.45 -13.13
CA LEU A 526 9.25 -2.41 -13.13
C LEU A 526 9.05 -3.06 -14.50
N GLU A 527 9.20 -2.31 -15.59
CA GLU A 527 9.08 -2.78 -16.97
C GLU A 527 10.22 -3.71 -17.38
N ALA A 528 11.37 -3.63 -16.71
CA ALA A 528 12.51 -4.54 -16.90
C ALA A 528 12.27 -5.95 -16.33
N ILE A 529 11.19 -6.15 -15.54
CA ILE A 529 10.86 -7.47 -14.98
C ILE A 529 10.19 -8.31 -16.06
N ASP A 530 10.79 -9.45 -16.37
CA ASP A 530 10.31 -10.38 -17.38
C ASP A 530 8.90 -10.89 -17.03
N MET A 531 8.07 -11.04 -18.06
CA MET A 531 6.70 -11.54 -17.93
C MET A 531 6.63 -12.96 -17.35
N ASP A 532 7.65 -13.77 -17.51
CA ASP A 532 7.70 -15.14 -16.97
C ASP A 532 8.24 -15.21 -15.53
N ASN A 533 8.67 -14.08 -14.98
CA ASN A 533 9.13 -14.00 -13.60
C ASN A 533 7.96 -14.10 -12.60
N GLU A 534 8.18 -14.76 -11.47
CA GLU A 534 7.17 -14.93 -10.41
C GLU A 534 6.70 -13.60 -9.80
N TYR A 535 7.54 -12.55 -9.79
CA TYR A 535 7.22 -11.22 -9.27
C TYR A 535 6.56 -10.29 -10.28
N PHE A 536 6.44 -10.70 -11.55
CA PHE A 536 5.78 -9.91 -12.59
C PHE A 536 4.35 -9.45 -12.22
N PRO A 537 3.49 -10.26 -11.55
CA PRO A 537 2.15 -9.81 -11.15
C PRO A 537 2.18 -8.59 -10.21
N ILE A 538 3.21 -8.48 -9.36
CA ILE A 538 3.41 -7.32 -8.47
C ILE A 538 3.83 -6.11 -9.30
N ALA A 539 4.81 -6.28 -10.19
CA ALA A 539 5.26 -5.24 -11.11
C ALA A 539 4.12 -4.72 -12.00
N GLU A 540 3.35 -5.63 -12.62
CA GLU A 540 2.19 -5.28 -13.44
C GLU A 540 1.16 -4.45 -12.67
N ARG A 541 0.89 -4.80 -11.40
CA ARG A 541 -0.03 -4.05 -10.54
C ARG A 541 0.46 -2.63 -10.27
N LEU A 542 1.76 -2.48 -9.96
CA LEU A 542 2.39 -1.17 -9.71
C LEU A 542 2.41 -0.32 -10.98
N ILE A 543 2.77 -0.89 -12.13
CA ILE A 543 2.74 -0.23 -13.43
C ILE A 543 1.33 0.28 -13.75
N ARG A 544 0.31 -0.57 -13.58
CA ARG A 544 -1.09 -0.18 -13.82
C ARG A 544 -1.53 0.99 -12.93
N MET A 545 -1.08 1.04 -11.69
CA MET A 545 -1.37 2.14 -10.78
C MET A 545 -0.71 3.43 -11.23
N LEU A 546 0.59 3.38 -11.55
CA LEU A 546 1.36 4.57 -11.95
C LEU A 546 0.87 5.18 -13.26
N LYS A 547 0.33 4.39 -14.18
CA LYS A 547 -0.18 4.86 -15.47
C LYS A 547 -1.33 5.87 -15.38
N PHE A 548 -2.04 5.91 -14.26
CA PHE A 548 -3.13 6.88 -14.07
C PHE A 548 -2.64 8.28 -13.68
N PHE A 549 -1.40 8.42 -13.21
CA PHE A 549 -0.86 9.70 -12.79
C PHE A 549 -0.21 10.44 -13.95
N ASP A 550 -0.39 11.75 -14.01
CA ASP A 550 0.38 12.62 -14.88
C ASP A 550 1.82 12.76 -14.33
N ASP A 551 2.77 12.95 -15.25
CA ASP A 551 4.19 13.04 -14.89
C ASP A 551 4.54 14.44 -14.39
N ILE A 552 5.32 14.52 -13.31
CA ILE A 552 5.94 15.75 -12.82
C ILE A 552 7.46 15.59 -12.84
N PRO A 553 8.20 16.55 -13.43
CA PRO A 553 9.66 16.55 -13.39
C PRO A 553 10.19 16.67 -11.96
N ASP A 554 11.21 15.88 -11.63
CA ASP A 554 11.85 15.90 -10.30
C ASP A 554 12.75 17.12 -10.06
N THR A 555 13.03 17.91 -11.10
CA THR A 555 13.89 19.11 -11.04
C THR A 555 13.41 20.18 -10.05
N TRP A 556 12.11 20.26 -9.83
CA TRP A 556 11.50 21.25 -8.94
C TRP A 556 11.30 20.74 -7.51
N ILE A 557 11.58 19.46 -7.23
CA ILE A 557 11.48 18.90 -5.87
C ILE A 557 12.63 19.50 -5.03
N PRO A 558 12.32 20.18 -3.91
CA PRO A 558 13.34 20.74 -3.04
C PRO A 558 14.35 19.69 -2.55
N CYS A 559 15.62 20.08 -2.40
CA CYS A 559 16.68 19.15 -1.97
C CYS A 559 16.47 18.58 -0.57
N ASN A 560 15.69 19.25 0.28
CA ASN A 560 15.32 18.81 1.63
C ASN A 560 13.97 18.09 1.69
N SER A 561 13.32 17.82 0.54
CA SER A 561 12.05 17.06 0.50
C SER A 561 12.25 15.62 0.91
N ILE A 562 11.24 15.03 1.59
CA ILE A 562 11.22 13.61 1.94
C ILE A 562 11.29 12.72 0.68
N ILE A 563 10.77 13.19 -0.45
CA ILE A 563 10.82 12.44 -1.72
C ILE A 563 12.28 12.19 -2.14
N ARG A 564 13.19 13.12 -1.86
CA ARG A 564 14.61 13.01 -2.22
C ARG A 564 15.33 11.84 -1.55
N GLU A 565 14.86 11.37 -0.40
CA GLU A 565 15.36 10.13 0.23
C GLU A 565 15.24 8.92 -0.70
N PHE A 566 14.30 8.95 -1.64
CA PHE A 566 14.03 7.84 -2.55
C PHE A 566 14.61 8.06 -3.94
N ILE A 567 14.41 9.25 -4.51
CA ILE A 567 14.80 9.56 -5.90
C ILE A 567 16.20 10.15 -6.05
N GLY A 568 16.87 10.46 -4.94
CA GLY A 568 18.22 11.08 -4.95
C GLY A 568 18.18 12.61 -5.02
N GLY A 569 19.38 13.20 -4.91
CA GLY A 569 19.56 14.66 -4.89
C GLY A 569 19.15 15.31 -3.57
N SER A 570 19.19 14.56 -2.46
CA SER A 570 19.05 15.12 -1.11
C SER A 570 20.22 16.02 -0.75
N CYS A 571 19.95 17.12 0.00
CA CYS A 571 20.98 17.94 0.61
C CYS A 571 21.50 17.34 1.94
N TYR A 572 20.96 16.22 2.39
CA TYR A 572 21.40 15.51 3.58
C TYR A 572 22.28 14.32 3.15
N GLU A 573 23.53 14.28 3.64
CA GLU A 573 24.54 13.28 3.22
C GLU A 573 24.15 11.83 3.55
N ASP A 574 23.29 11.64 4.53
CA ASP A 574 22.88 10.35 5.05
C ASP A 574 21.39 10.02 4.80
N ALA A 575 20.79 10.70 3.83
CA ALA A 575 19.39 10.50 3.44
C ALA A 575 19.24 9.83 2.07
#